data_69feb24443d6ef318a4802cd09f27ff2
#
_entry.id   69feb24443d6ef318a4802cd09f27ff2
#
_cell.length_a   1.000
_cell.length_b   1.000
_cell.length_c   1.000
_cell.angle_alpha   90.00
_cell.angle_beta   90.00
_cell.angle_gamma   90.00
#
_symmetry.space_group_name_H-M   'P 1'
#
loop_
_entity.id
_entity.type
_entity.pdbx_description
1 polymer ?
#
loop_
_entity_poly.entity_id
_entity_poly.type
_entity_poly.pdbx_seq_one_letter_code
_entity_poly.pdbx_strand_id
1 'polypeptide(L)'
;CPSSNMKLACGGTLSLPAYREAGVNVRLGTDGPASNGSGLDMAHEARMACLVQRHDHWDASALLAKDAFTMATNGSKDWAIWDLNDIRMTPYGRSNNRHISNLIYNGASCLDLWVDGNPLLRNGNAIRLKESEVIENLNNVIETYYSDLE
;
A
#
# COMPACT_ATOMS: atom_id res chain seq x y z
N CYS A 1 -3.34 8.62 7.29
CA CYS A 1 -4.10 9.10 6.12
C CYS A 1 -4.42 7.92 5.20
N PRO A 2 -5.63 7.35 5.27
CA PRO A 2 -6.09 6.31 4.33
C PRO A 2 -6.66 6.98 3.07
N SER A 3 -5.81 7.33 2.11
CA SER A 3 -6.19 8.11 0.92
C SER A 3 -7.15 7.37 0.00
N SER A 4 -7.03 6.05 -0.13
CA SER A 4 -7.97 5.23 -0.90
C SER A 4 -9.36 5.23 -0.28
N ASN A 5 -9.45 5.06 1.03
CA ASN A 5 -10.72 5.10 1.77
C ASN A 5 -11.37 6.49 1.71
N MET A 6 -10.60 7.56 1.82
CA MET A 6 -11.12 8.93 1.67
C MET A 6 -11.83 9.12 0.33
N LYS A 7 -11.28 8.59 -0.74
CA LYS A 7 -11.91 8.69 -2.07
C LYS A 7 -13.09 7.74 -2.24
N LEU A 8 -12.98 6.51 -1.77
CA LEU A 8 -14.06 5.54 -1.85
C LEU A 8 -15.31 6.03 -1.08
N ALA A 9 -15.12 6.56 0.12
CA ALA A 9 -16.18 7.05 0.98
C ALA A 9 -16.62 8.50 0.66
N CYS A 10 -16.04 9.15 -0.35
CA CYS A 10 -16.30 10.55 -0.68
C CYS A 10 -16.08 11.53 0.49
N GLY A 11 -15.18 11.17 1.40
CA GLY A 11 -14.89 11.94 2.63
C GLY A 11 -14.00 13.17 2.42
N GLY A 12 -13.67 13.49 1.18
CA GLY A 12 -12.72 14.56 0.85
C GLY A 12 -11.27 14.10 0.91
N THR A 13 -10.34 15.06 0.88
CA THR A 13 -8.90 14.80 0.88
C THR A 13 -8.23 15.64 1.94
N LEU A 14 -7.38 15.02 2.75
CA LEU A 14 -6.51 15.74 3.67
C LEU A 14 -5.57 16.66 2.89
N SER A 15 -5.53 17.95 3.22
CA SER A 15 -4.58 18.90 2.61
C SER A 15 -3.17 18.68 3.18
N LEU A 16 -2.39 17.81 2.57
CA LEU A 16 -1.04 17.48 3.03
C LEU A 16 -0.12 18.72 3.13
N PRO A 17 -0.14 19.70 2.18
CA PRO A 17 0.65 20.92 2.32
C PRO A 17 0.33 21.69 3.59
N ALA A 18 -0.94 21.90 3.93
CA ALA A 18 -1.33 22.62 5.14
C ALA A 18 -0.87 21.91 6.42
N TYR A 19 -0.97 20.58 6.46
CA TYR A 19 -0.49 19.81 7.61
C TYR A 19 1.04 19.87 7.75
N ARG A 20 1.78 19.85 6.63
CA ARG A 20 3.25 20.02 6.65
C ARG A 20 3.65 21.42 7.13
N GLU A 21 2.97 22.46 6.66
CA GLU A 21 3.20 23.83 7.12
C GLU A 21 2.96 23.98 8.62
N ALA A 22 1.94 23.31 9.15
CA ALA A 22 1.66 23.25 10.59
C ALA A 22 2.62 22.34 11.39
N GLY A 23 3.62 21.72 10.76
CA GLY A 23 4.59 20.83 11.40
C GLY A 23 4.04 19.47 11.81
N VAL A 24 2.88 19.07 11.29
CA VAL A 24 2.25 17.79 11.63
C VAL A 24 2.92 16.64 10.85
N ASN A 25 3.33 15.61 11.57
CA ASN A 25 3.86 14.39 10.97
C ASN A 25 2.72 13.50 10.48
N VAL A 26 2.46 13.51 9.17
CA VAL A 26 1.42 12.70 8.53
C VAL A 26 2.02 11.36 8.09
N ARG A 27 1.34 10.26 8.43
CA ARG A 27 1.68 8.91 7.99
C ARG A 27 0.55 8.33 7.14
N LEU A 28 0.89 7.34 6.31
CA LEU A 28 -0.10 6.57 5.58
C LEU A 28 -0.57 5.36 6.39
N GLY A 29 -1.79 4.94 6.11
CA GLY A 29 -2.40 3.72 6.62
C GLY A 29 -3.50 3.27 5.68
N THR A 30 -3.76 1.99 5.61
CA THR A 30 -4.75 1.40 4.69
C THR A 30 -6.19 1.43 5.23
N ASP A 31 -6.36 1.67 6.55
CA ASP A 31 -7.60 1.38 7.25
C ASP A 31 -7.93 -0.13 7.24
N GLY A 32 -9.11 -0.52 7.64
CA GLY A 32 -9.53 -1.91 7.70
C GLY A 32 -9.97 -2.48 6.34
N PRO A 33 -9.91 -3.80 6.15
CA PRO A 33 -10.28 -4.42 4.87
C PRO A 33 -11.74 -4.23 4.48
N ALA A 34 -12.62 -4.00 5.44
CA ALA A 34 -14.05 -3.76 5.20
C ALA A 34 -14.34 -2.35 4.65
N SER A 35 -13.46 -1.38 4.88
CA SER A 35 -13.63 0.02 4.48
C SER A 35 -12.69 0.45 3.36
N ASN A 36 -11.81 -0.42 2.91
CA ASN A 36 -10.75 -0.13 1.97
C ASN A 36 -10.89 -0.98 0.70
N GLY A 37 -11.08 -0.34 -0.44
CA GLY A 37 -11.22 -1.02 -1.73
C GLY A 37 -9.90 -1.55 -2.32
N SER A 38 -8.75 -1.28 -1.71
CA SER A 38 -7.42 -1.67 -2.20
C SER A 38 -6.76 -2.79 -1.39
N GLY A 39 -7.48 -3.38 -0.44
CA GLY A 39 -6.90 -4.34 0.50
C GLY A 39 -5.93 -3.67 1.47
N LEU A 40 -4.96 -4.42 2.00
CA LEU A 40 -3.97 -3.93 2.96
C LEU A 40 -2.62 -3.61 2.30
N ASP A 41 -2.65 -3.12 1.06
CA ASP A 41 -1.46 -2.80 0.26
C ASP A 41 -0.99 -1.36 0.49
N MET A 42 0.10 -1.21 1.24
CA MET A 42 0.71 0.10 1.54
C MET A 42 1.34 0.76 0.30
N ALA A 43 1.81 0.01 -0.69
CA ALA A 43 2.34 0.58 -1.92
C ALA A 43 1.20 1.19 -2.76
N HIS A 44 0.06 0.49 -2.84
CA HIS A 44 -1.15 1.02 -3.46
C HIS A 44 -1.64 2.28 -2.73
N GLU A 45 -1.66 2.28 -1.40
CA GLU A 45 -2.05 3.44 -0.60
C GLU A 45 -1.14 4.64 -0.84
N ALA A 46 0.17 4.43 -0.92
CA ALA A 46 1.14 5.47 -1.25
C ALA A 46 0.94 6.02 -2.67
N ARG A 47 0.62 5.16 -3.64
CA ARG A 47 0.23 5.58 -5.00
C ARG A 47 -1.02 6.45 -4.97
N MET A 48 -2.05 6.01 -4.29
CA MET A 48 -3.31 6.75 -4.17
C MET A 48 -3.08 8.12 -3.53
N ALA A 49 -2.28 8.19 -2.45
CA ALA A 49 -1.89 9.45 -1.82
C ALA A 49 -1.23 10.41 -2.82
N CYS A 50 -0.26 9.93 -3.62
CA CYS A 50 0.39 10.75 -4.63
C CYS A 50 -0.60 11.30 -5.65
N LEU A 51 -1.48 10.44 -6.18
CA LEU A 51 -2.43 10.81 -7.23
C LEU A 51 -3.47 11.82 -6.71
N VAL A 52 -4.02 11.56 -5.52
CA VAL A 52 -5.03 12.40 -4.89
C VAL A 52 -4.48 13.79 -4.56
N GLN A 53 -3.32 13.86 -3.92
CA GLN A 53 -2.71 15.15 -3.57
C GLN A 53 -2.39 15.99 -4.82
N ARG A 54 -1.83 15.38 -5.85
CA ARG A 54 -1.52 16.08 -7.10
C ARG A 54 -2.77 16.55 -7.82
N HIS A 55 -3.82 15.74 -7.86
CA HIS A 55 -5.08 16.09 -8.48
C HIS A 55 -5.77 17.25 -7.75
N ASP A 56 -5.89 17.15 -6.43
CA ASP A 56 -6.66 18.12 -5.64
C ASP A 56 -5.93 19.48 -5.51
N HIS A 57 -4.60 19.49 -5.60
CA HIS A 57 -3.80 20.72 -5.56
C HIS A 57 -3.38 21.26 -6.94
N TRP A 58 -3.71 20.56 -8.04
CA TRP A 58 -3.29 20.90 -9.40
C TRP A 58 -1.77 21.08 -9.53
N ASP A 59 -1.02 20.32 -8.72
CA ASP A 59 0.44 20.39 -8.62
C ASP A 59 1.06 18.99 -8.65
N ALA A 60 1.83 18.70 -9.72
CA ALA A 60 2.52 17.44 -9.88
C ALA A 60 3.59 17.19 -8.80
N SER A 61 4.01 18.20 -8.07
CA SER A 61 5.00 18.13 -6.99
C SER A 61 4.39 18.04 -5.58
N ALA A 62 3.06 18.15 -5.43
CA ALA A 62 2.39 18.18 -4.13
C ALA A 62 2.76 16.99 -3.23
N LEU A 63 2.94 15.81 -3.81
CA LEU A 63 3.49 14.65 -3.11
C LEU A 63 4.31 13.78 -4.07
N LEU A 64 5.59 13.61 -3.78
CA LEU A 64 6.48 12.76 -4.55
C LEU A 64 6.47 11.32 -4.02
N ALA A 65 6.73 10.34 -4.90
CA ALA A 65 6.75 8.93 -4.52
C ALA A 65 7.69 8.62 -3.34
N LYS A 66 8.87 9.25 -3.29
CA LYS A 66 9.81 9.10 -2.18
C LYS A 66 9.24 9.56 -0.85
N ASP A 67 8.45 10.65 -0.87
CA ASP A 67 7.87 11.20 0.34
C ASP A 67 6.70 10.34 0.81
N ALA A 68 5.87 9.85 -0.13
CA ALA A 68 4.81 8.88 0.17
C ALA A 68 5.39 7.57 0.72
N PHE A 69 6.50 7.09 0.16
CA PHE A 69 7.23 5.93 0.69
C PHE A 69 7.70 6.15 2.15
N THR A 70 8.27 7.33 2.43
CA THR A 70 8.66 7.68 3.80
C THR A 70 7.44 7.73 4.73
N MET A 71 6.32 8.30 4.28
CA MET A 71 5.07 8.34 5.07
C MET A 71 4.52 6.93 5.35
N ALA A 72 4.73 5.99 4.44
CA ALA A 72 4.31 4.60 4.59
C ALA A 72 5.21 3.78 5.52
N THR A 73 6.51 4.10 5.59
CA THR A 73 7.52 3.27 6.26
C THR A 73 8.12 3.91 7.52
N ASN A 74 7.92 5.21 7.73
CA ASN A 74 8.56 5.94 8.81
C ASN A 74 8.18 5.41 10.19
N GLY A 75 9.17 4.97 10.94
CA GLY A 75 9.04 4.48 12.33
C GLY A 75 8.66 3.00 12.43
N SER A 76 8.52 2.27 11.33
CA SER A 76 8.43 0.81 11.37
C SER A 76 9.80 0.19 11.63
N LYS A 77 9.79 -0.89 12.41
CA LYS A 77 10.94 -1.81 12.55
C LYS A 77 10.80 -3.02 11.62
N ASP A 78 9.67 -3.10 10.95
CA ASP A 78 9.36 -4.14 9.99
C ASP A 78 10.02 -3.83 8.67
N TRP A 79 10.31 -4.84 7.89
CA TRP A 79 10.95 -4.66 6.60
C TRP A 79 10.47 -5.69 5.58
N ALA A 80 10.54 -5.29 4.31
CA ALA A 80 10.18 -6.12 3.18
C ALA A 80 11.28 -6.06 2.11
N ILE A 81 11.48 -7.18 1.42
CA ILE A 81 12.36 -7.28 0.25
C ILE A 81 11.49 -7.41 -0.99
N TRP A 82 11.72 -6.55 -1.97
CA TRP A 82 11.00 -6.52 -3.23
C TRP A 82 11.89 -7.00 -4.38
N ASP A 83 11.28 -7.69 -5.34
CA ASP A 83 12.01 -8.19 -6.50
C ASP A 83 12.33 -7.05 -7.49
N LEU A 84 13.60 -6.70 -7.63
CA LEU A 84 14.05 -5.71 -8.62
C LEU A 84 14.08 -6.26 -10.06
N ASN A 85 14.00 -7.58 -10.24
CA ASN A 85 13.93 -8.20 -11.56
C ASN A 85 12.48 -8.29 -12.07
N ASP A 86 11.50 -7.91 -11.25
CA ASP A 86 10.12 -7.76 -11.68
C ASP A 86 10.03 -6.79 -12.86
N ILE A 87 9.34 -7.17 -13.92
CA ILE A 87 9.19 -6.34 -15.12
C ILE A 87 8.63 -4.94 -14.81
N ARG A 88 7.79 -4.84 -13.79
CA ARG A 88 7.21 -3.57 -13.30
C ARG A 88 8.24 -2.62 -12.70
N MET A 89 9.38 -3.14 -12.27
CA MET A 89 10.51 -2.36 -11.73
C MET A 89 11.44 -1.83 -12.81
N THR A 90 11.28 -2.25 -14.06
CA THR A 90 12.15 -1.90 -15.19
C THR A 90 11.58 -0.71 -15.98
N PRO A 91 12.44 0.23 -16.47
CA PRO A 91 13.84 0.41 -16.13
C PRO A 91 14.02 1.20 -14.83
N TYR A 92 15.03 0.87 -14.04
CA TYR A 92 15.33 1.64 -12.82
C TYR A 92 16.61 2.50 -12.92
N GLY A 93 17.53 2.17 -13.83
CA GLY A 93 18.76 2.96 -14.06
C GLY A 93 19.62 3.11 -12.80
N ARG A 94 20.36 4.22 -12.72
CA ARG A 94 21.26 4.53 -11.60
C ARG A 94 20.63 5.41 -10.51
N SER A 95 19.37 5.78 -10.62
CA SER A 95 18.72 6.66 -9.66
C SER A 95 17.97 5.85 -8.59
N ASN A 96 18.35 5.99 -7.33
CA ASN A 96 17.66 5.35 -6.21
C ASN A 96 16.17 5.75 -6.13
N ASN A 97 15.83 6.97 -6.52
CA ASN A 97 14.44 7.43 -6.52
C ASN A 97 13.58 6.69 -7.54
N ARG A 98 14.16 6.12 -8.59
CA ARG A 98 13.40 5.38 -9.61
C ARG A 98 12.90 4.03 -9.11
N HIS A 99 13.68 3.34 -8.27
CA HIS A 99 13.20 2.12 -7.62
C HIS A 99 11.95 2.38 -6.78
N ILE A 100 11.99 3.44 -5.97
CA ILE A 100 10.85 3.85 -5.15
C ILE A 100 9.66 4.25 -6.03
N SER A 101 9.90 5.03 -7.08
CA SER A 101 8.82 5.43 -8.00
C SER A 101 8.19 4.23 -8.69
N ASN A 102 9.00 3.28 -9.19
CA ASN A 102 8.48 2.08 -9.83
C ASN A 102 7.68 1.23 -8.83
N LEU A 103 8.19 1.04 -7.61
CA LEU A 103 7.47 0.31 -6.57
C LEU A 103 6.09 0.94 -6.28
N ILE A 104 6.05 2.25 -6.10
CA ILE A 104 4.82 2.98 -5.75
C ILE A 104 3.82 2.99 -6.93
N TYR A 105 4.28 3.27 -8.14
CA TYR A 105 3.37 3.44 -9.28
C TYR A 105 3.02 2.14 -10.01
N ASN A 106 3.93 1.18 -10.03
CA ASN A 106 3.77 -0.05 -10.81
C ASN A 106 3.60 -1.29 -9.92
N GLY A 107 4.04 -1.22 -8.67
CA GLY A 107 4.14 -2.38 -7.78
C GLY A 107 5.34 -3.24 -8.09
N ALA A 108 5.57 -4.23 -7.26
CA ALA A 108 6.55 -5.29 -7.46
C ALA A 108 6.15 -6.53 -6.64
N SER A 109 6.75 -7.67 -6.92
CA SER A 109 6.58 -8.86 -6.10
C SER A 109 7.37 -8.74 -4.79
N CYS A 110 6.69 -8.90 -3.65
CA CYS A 110 7.35 -8.99 -2.36
C CYS A 110 7.94 -10.39 -2.18
N LEU A 111 9.24 -10.48 -1.97
CA LEU A 111 9.94 -11.75 -1.76
C LEU A 111 9.93 -12.14 -0.28
N ASP A 112 10.29 -11.22 0.59
CA ASP A 112 10.37 -11.49 2.03
C ASP A 112 9.67 -10.38 2.82
N LEU A 113 8.98 -10.77 3.90
CA LEU A 113 8.37 -9.84 4.86
C LEU A 113 8.72 -10.29 6.28
N TRP A 114 9.16 -9.34 7.09
CA TRP A 114 9.50 -9.56 8.48
C TRP A 114 8.77 -8.56 9.37
N VAL A 115 8.12 -9.05 10.41
CA VAL A 115 7.39 -8.24 11.40
C VAL A 115 7.89 -8.63 12.79
N ASP A 116 8.32 -7.64 13.56
CA ASP A 116 8.90 -7.85 14.90
C ASP A 116 10.01 -8.94 14.91
N GLY A 117 10.85 -8.95 13.86
CA GLY A 117 11.93 -9.94 13.74
C GLY A 117 11.46 -11.35 13.33
N ASN A 118 10.17 -11.56 13.10
CA ASN A 118 9.62 -12.83 12.66
C ASN A 118 9.34 -12.81 11.16
N PRO A 119 9.81 -13.82 10.41
CA PRO A 119 9.47 -13.91 8.99
C PRO A 119 8.01 -14.34 8.81
N LEU A 120 7.28 -13.59 8.00
CA LEU A 120 5.90 -13.91 7.60
C LEU A 120 5.83 -14.38 6.15
N LEU A 121 6.72 -13.87 5.29
CA LEU A 121 6.86 -14.26 3.88
C LEU A 121 8.32 -14.59 3.58
N ARG A 122 8.56 -15.64 2.81
CA ARG A 122 9.89 -16.02 2.30
C ARG A 122 9.79 -16.51 0.86
N ASN A 123 10.62 -15.93 -0.01
CA ASN A 123 10.60 -16.24 -1.45
C ASN A 123 9.19 -16.18 -2.06
N GLY A 124 8.40 -15.19 -1.66
CA GLY A 124 7.03 -15.01 -2.14
C GLY A 124 5.99 -15.96 -1.53
N ASN A 125 6.35 -16.81 -0.57
CA ASN A 125 5.43 -17.77 0.04
C ASN A 125 5.16 -17.43 1.51
N ALA A 126 3.91 -17.47 1.93
CA ALA A 126 3.52 -17.30 3.32
C ALA A 126 4.04 -18.46 4.17
N ILE A 127 4.64 -18.15 5.33
CA ILE A 127 5.26 -19.18 6.19
C ILE A 127 4.23 -19.84 7.11
N ARG A 128 3.25 -19.07 7.57
CA ARG A 128 2.29 -19.53 8.61
C ARG A 128 0.93 -19.86 8.07
N LEU A 129 0.68 -19.59 6.81
CA LEU A 129 -0.61 -19.77 6.18
C LEU A 129 -0.43 -20.60 4.90
N LYS A 130 -1.39 -21.46 4.61
CA LYS A 130 -1.54 -22.08 3.31
C LYS A 130 -2.58 -21.27 2.54
N GLU A 131 -2.14 -20.49 1.59
CA GLU A 131 -3.00 -19.57 0.82
C GLU A 131 -4.18 -20.29 0.17
N SER A 132 -3.98 -21.51 -0.34
CA SER A 132 -5.05 -22.32 -0.92
C SER A 132 -6.16 -22.67 0.08
N GLU A 133 -5.80 -22.99 1.32
CA GLU A 133 -6.77 -23.29 2.38
C GLU A 133 -7.53 -22.03 2.79
N VAL A 134 -6.86 -20.87 2.83
CA VAL A 134 -7.52 -19.60 3.11
C VAL A 134 -8.51 -19.22 2.03
N ILE A 135 -8.14 -19.37 0.76
CA ILE A 135 -9.02 -19.10 -0.39
C ILE A 135 -10.23 -20.02 -0.36
N GLU A 136 -10.03 -21.32 -0.16
CA GLU A 136 -11.10 -22.30 -0.09
C GLU A 136 -12.08 -21.98 1.06
N ASN A 137 -11.56 -21.68 2.26
CA ASN A 137 -12.40 -21.33 3.41
C ASN A 137 -13.19 -20.05 3.17
N LEU A 138 -12.61 -19.03 2.54
CA LEU A 138 -13.32 -17.80 2.20
C LEU A 138 -14.45 -18.05 1.20
N ASN A 139 -14.20 -18.83 0.16
CA ASN A 139 -15.23 -19.19 -0.82
C ASN A 139 -16.38 -19.96 -0.15
N ASN A 140 -16.08 -20.92 0.71
CA ASN A 140 -17.10 -21.65 1.45
C ASN A 140 -17.96 -20.75 2.36
N VAL A 141 -17.34 -19.78 3.02
CA VAL A 141 -18.09 -18.79 3.86
C VAL A 141 -19.01 -17.94 2.98
N ILE A 142 -18.55 -17.50 1.83
CA ILE A 142 -19.34 -16.68 0.90
C ILE A 142 -20.52 -17.49 0.33
N GLU A 143 -20.30 -18.72 -0.11
CA GLU A 143 -21.35 -19.61 -0.59
C GLU A 143 -22.42 -19.85 0.48
N THR A 144 -22.00 -20.11 1.73
CA THR A 144 -22.94 -20.26 2.86
C THR A 144 -23.74 -18.98 3.08
N TYR A 145 -23.07 -17.82 3.06
CA TYR A 145 -23.76 -16.54 3.28
C TYR A 145 -24.85 -16.26 2.23
N TYR A 146 -24.56 -16.53 0.96
CA TYR A 146 -25.54 -16.31 -0.12
C TYR A 146 -26.66 -17.34 -0.10
N SER A 147 -26.42 -18.59 0.30
CA SER A 147 -27.47 -19.60 0.43
C SER A 147 -28.48 -19.29 1.54
N ASP A 148 -28.06 -18.53 2.56
CA ASP A 148 -28.93 -18.11 3.66
C ASP A 148 -29.79 -16.88 3.30
N LEU A 149 -29.53 -16.22 2.16
CA LEU A 149 -30.27 -15.05 1.66
C LEU A 149 -31.36 -15.41 0.63
N GLU A 150 -31.32 -16.62 0.08
CA GLU A 150 -32.35 -17.16 -0.84
C GLU A 150 -33.49 -17.83 -0.08
#